data_e28d58968a361dd8335db05c86e920f3
#
_entry.id   e28d58968a361dd8335db05c86e920f3
#
_cell.length_a   1.000
_cell.length_b   1.000
_cell.length_c   1.000
_cell.angle_alpha   90.00
_cell.angle_beta   90.00
_cell.angle_gamma   90.00
#
_symmetry.space_group_name_H-M   'P 1'
#
loop_
_entity.id
_entity.type
_entity.pdbx_description
1 polymer ?
#
loop_
_entity_poly.entity_id
_entity_poly.type
_entity_poly.pdbx_seq_one_letter_code
_entity_poly.pdbx_strand_id
1 'polypeptide(L)'
;PVLSRFLNYEVNKFPQVQLHLIDGDTFESKNAARQEFDEICPKSTITANRLKDQFGRIAFYDHPVYISDDNVVQHIRENDIILLCVDNHKTRKIVHDRVCELNNVTFISGGNDDTDGNVFCHIRRDGKNVTCPITKFHDEINDPTDLHPSELNQPGSCSRQAESTPQIVIVNNLIASGMLCAFYNVTDAKIYA
;
A
#
# COMPACT_ATOMS: atom_id res chain seq x y z
N PRO A 1 -9.08 -8.30 -0.06
CA PRO A 1 -9.79 -9.61 -0.18
C PRO A 1 -9.14 -10.56 -1.18
N VAL A 2 -8.75 -10.10 -2.40
CA VAL A 2 -8.18 -10.97 -3.45
C VAL A 2 -6.82 -11.54 -3.02
N LEU A 3 -5.90 -10.69 -2.52
CA LEU A 3 -4.61 -11.12 -1.98
C LEU A 3 -4.78 -12.14 -0.85
N SER A 4 -5.67 -11.86 0.11
CA SER A 4 -5.92 -12.75 1.25
C SER A 4 -6.47 -14.11 0.81
N ARG A 5 -7.35 -14.11 -0.21
CA ARG A 5 -7.86 -15.35 -0.80
C ARG A 5 -6.75 -16.16 -1.46
N PHE A 6 -5.87 -15.50 -2.23
CA PHE A 6 -4.71 -16.13 -2.85
C PHE A 6 -3.77 -16.72 -1.80
N LEU A 7 -3.37 -15.95 -0.79
CA LEU A 7 -2.49 -16.41 0.29
C LEU A 7 -3.10 -17.55 1.10
N ASN A 8 -4.41 -17.51 1.34
CA ASN A 8 -5.10 -18.60 2.03
C ASN A 8 -5.18 -19.89 1.19
N TYR A 9 -5.27 -19.77 -0.14
CA TYR A 9 -5.17 -20.91 -1.05
C TYR A 9 -3.73 -21.48 -1.06
N GLU A 10 -2.73 -20.63 -1.18
CA GLU A 10 -1.31 -20.98 -1.23
C GLU A 10 -0.64 -21.12 0.16
N VAL A 11 -1.41 -21.36 1.21
CA VAL A 11 -0.93 -21.37 2.61
C VAL A 11 0.21 -22.36 2.86
N ASN A 12 0.29 -23.45 2.12
CA ASN A 12 1.38 -24.42 2.23
C ASN A 12 2.70 -23.85 1.66
N LYS A 13 2.64 -22.93 0.70
CA LYS A 13 3.77 -22.21 0.14
C LYS A 13 4.20 -21.06 1.06
N PHE A 14 3.26 -20.48 1.82
CA PHE A 14 3.48 -19.35 2.71
C PHE A 14 3.00 -19.67 4.15
N PRO A 15 3.60 -20.66 4.84
CA PRO A 15 3.05 -21.19 6.09
C PRO A 15 3.04 -20.21 7.26
N GLN A 16 3.83 -19.15 7.18
CA GLN A 16 3.97 -18.13 8.24
C GLN A 16 3.69 -16.71 7.72
N VAL A 17 2.89 -16.58 6.66
CA VAL A 17 2.59 -15.26 6.12
C VAL A 17 1.82 -14.42 7.14
N GLN A 18 2.27 -13.19 7.31
CA GLN A 18 1.60 -12.15 8.09
C GLN A 18 1.21 -11.01 7.16
N LEU A 19 0.00 -10.51 7.30
CA LEU A 19 -0.50 -9.39 6.53
C LEU A 19 -0.71 -8.19 7.46
N HIS A 20 0.11 -7.16 7.29
CA HIS A 20 0.01 -5.91 8.03
C HIS A 20 -0.77 -4.89 7.19
N LEU A 21 -1.84 -4.35 7.73
CA LEU A 21 -2.70 -3.35 7.12
C LEU A 21 -2.45 -2.01 7.80
N ILE A 22 -1.84 -1.08 7.07
CA ILE A 22 -1.41 0.22 7.61
C ILE A 22 -2.22 1.30 6.91
N ASP A 23 -3.08 1.99 7.65
CA ASP A 23 -3.94 3.05 7.14
C ASP A 23 -4.39 3.92 8.31
N GLY A 24 -4.04 5.20 8.29
CA GLY A 24 -4.39 6.17 9.33
C GLY A 24 -5.81 6.73 9.20
N ASP A 25 -6.50 6.44 8.11
CA ASP A 25 -7.85 6.95 7.88
C ASP A 25 -8.87 6.26 8.78
N THR A 26 -9.87 7.06 9.17
CA THR A 26 -11.09 6.57 9.79
C THR A 26 -12.21 6.56 8.77
N PHE A 27 -13.05 5.52 8.81
CA PHE A 27 -14.26 5.49 8.00
C PHE A 27 -15.22 6.58 8.48
N GLU A 28 -15.73 7.37 7.54
CA GLU A 28 -16.76 8.38 7.78
C GLU A 28 -18.02 8.02 6.99
N SER A 29 -19.18 8.36 7.54
CA SER A 29 -20.50 8.06 6.92
C SER A 29 -20.65 8.63 5.49
N LYS A 30 -19.96 9.74 5.17
CA LYS A 30 -19.92 10.30 3.79
C LYS A 30 -19.28 9.34 2.76
N ASN A 31 -18.51 8.36 3.23
CA ASN A 31 -17.84 7.37 2.39
C ASN A 31 -18.70 6.12 2.15
N ALA A 32 -19.85 5.98 2.82
CA ALA A 32 -20.72 4.79 2.75
C ALA A 32 -21.20 4.46 1.33
N ALA A 33 -21.33 5.45 0.45
CA ALA A 33 -21.71 5.23 -0.94
C ALA A 33 -20.66 4.53 -1.80
N ARG A 34 -19.39 4.51 -1.34
CA ARG A 34 -18.23 3.95 -2.09
C ARG A 34 -17.51 2.84 -1.34
N GLN A 35 -17.77 2.65 -0.06
CA GLN A 35 -17.09 1.69 0.81
C GLN A 35 -18.11 0.99 1.70
N GLU A 36 -18.04 -0.32 1.77
CA GLU A 36 -18.91 -1.17 2.59
C GLU A 36 -18.42 -1.23 4.04
N PHE A 37 -18.55 -0.13 4.79
CA PHE A 37 -18.24 -0.11 6.22
C PHE A 37 -19.50 0.29 7.01
N ASP A 38 -19.76 -0.42 8.08
CA ASP A 38 -20.98 -0.26 8.89
C ASP A 38 -20.77 0.57 10.16
N GLU A 39 -19.49 0.88 10.51
CA GLU A 39 -19.15 1.55 11.77
C GLU A 39 -18.08 2.64 11.57
N ILE A 40 -18.12 3.69 12.41
CA ILE A 40 -17.06 4.71 12.49
C ILE A 40 -15.86 4.11 13.21
N CYS A 41 -14.89 3.62 12.48
CA CYS A 41 -13.72 2.92 13.00
C CYS A 41 -12.53 3.12 12.04
N PRO A 42 -11.27 2.97 12.50
CA PRO A 42 -10.11 2.99 11.60
C PRO A 42 -10.26 1.97 10.46
N LYS A 43 -9.98 2.39 9.23
CA LYS A 43 -10.14 1.55 8.02
C LYS A 43 -9.29 0.28 8.10
N SER A 44 -8.05 0.39 8.60
CA SER A 44 -7.16 -0.76 8.82
C SER A 44 -7.77 -1.79 9.76
N THR A 45 -8.36 -1.34 10.87
CA THR A 45 -8.94 -2.22 11.91
C THR A 45 -10.17 -2.97 11.39
N ILE A 46 -11.12 -2.27 10.76
CA ILE A 46 -12.30 -2.92 10.17
C ILE A 46 -11.89 -3.93 9.12
N THR A 47 -10.96 -3.54 8.23
CA THR A 47 -10.50 -4.42 7.17
C THR A 47 -9.81 -5.67 7.73
N ALA A 48 -8.94 -5.51 8.73
CA ALA A 48 -8.25 -6.63 9.38
C ALA A 48 -9.25 -7.59 10.04
N ASN A 49 -10.24 -7.08 10.76
CA ASN A 49 -11.25 -7.91 11.42
C ASN A 49 -12.07 -8.71 10.41
N ARG A 50 -12.57 -8.08 9.34
CA ARG A 50 -13.29 -8.77 8.25
C ARG A 50 -12.45 -9.86 7.60
N LEU A 51 -11.14 -9.61 7.40
CA LEU A 51 -10.25 -10.60 6.80
C LEU A 51 -9.92 -11.74 7.76
N LYS A 52 -9.76 -11.49 9.07
CA LYS A 52 -9.61 -12.52 10.11
C LYS A 52 -10.80 -13.49 10.11
N ASP A 53 -12.02 -12.96 10.01
CA ASP A 53 -13.24 -13.77 10.01
C ASP A 53 -13.35 -14.66 8.76
N GLN A 54 -12.84 -14.19 7.62
CA GLN A 54 -12.91 -14.91 6.34
C GLN A 54 -11.75 -15.87 6.11
N PHE A 55 -10.56 -15.57 6.64
CA PHE A 55 -9.30 -16.26 6.31
C PHE A 55 -8.50 -16.62 7.57
N GLY A 56 -9.02 -17.55 8.36
CA GLY A 56 -8.45 -17.93 9.65
C GLY A 56 -7.05 -18.59 9.62
N ARG A 57 -6.46 -18.81 8.43
CA ARG A 57 -5.12 -19.41 8.25
C ARG A 57 -4.02 -18.36 8.04
N ILE A 58 -4.38 -17.08 7.99
CA ILE A 58 -3.46 -15.95 7.81
C ILE A 58 -3.49 -15.09 9.07
N ALA A 59 -2.32 -14.65 9.53
CA ALA A 59 -2.23 -13.67 10.60
C ALA A 59 -2.42 -12.26 10.01
N PHE A 60 -3.42 -11.53 10.50
CA PHE A 60 -3.69 -10.14 10.13
C PHE A 60 -3.40 -9.21 11.29
N TYR A 61 -2.69 -8.14 11.02
CA TYR A 61 -2.37 -7.07 11.97
C TYR A 61 -2.83 -5.73 11.42
N ASP A 62 -3.53 -4.96 12.21
CA ASP A 62 -3.95 -3.61 11.87
C ASP A 62 -3.05 -2.57 12.55
N HIS A 63 -2.75 -1.52 11.79
CA HIS A 63 -1.98 -0.38 12.23
C HIS A 63 -2.72 0.90 11.82
N PRO A 64 -3.54 1.49 12.70
CA PRO A 64 -4.32 2.69 12.39
C PRO A 64 -3.45 3.95 12.48
N VAL A 65 -2.43 4.03 11.65
CA VAL A 65 -1.46 5.12 11.60
C VAL A 65 -1.11 5.49 10.15
N TYR A 66 -0.80 6.75 9.92
CA TYR A 66 -0.14 7.17 8.69
C TYR A 66 1.35 6.87 8.77
N ILE A 67 1.94 6.35 7.68
CA ILE A 67 3.38 6.17 7.57
C ILE A 67 4.05 7.54 7.49
N SER A 68 5.02 7.78 8.35
CA SER A 68 5.83 9.01 8.45
C SER A 68 7.30 8.66 8.65
N ASP A 69 8.18 9.67 8.57
CA ASP A 69 9.61 9.51 8.85
C ASP A 69 9.87 8.94 10.24
N ASP A 70 9.01 9.29 11.23
CA ASP A 70 9.18 8.86 12.63
C ASP A 70 8.84 7.38 12.85
N ASN A 71 8.00 6.77 12.01
CA ASN A 71 7.49 5.42 12.23
C ASN A 71 7.79 4.41 11.11
N VAL A 72 8.24 4.85 9.95
CA VAL A 72 8.45 3.98 8.78
C VAL A 72 9.37 2.80 9.08
N VAL A 73 10.40 2.99 9.92
CA VAL A 73 11.35 1.94 10.31
C VAL A 73 10.67 0.82 11.11
N GLN A 74 9.61 1.14 11.85
CA GLN A 74 8.86 0.18 12.66
C GLN A 74 7.97 -0.71 11.79
N HIS A 75 7.49 -0.18 10.67
CA HIS A 75 6.51 -0.82 9.79
C HIS A 75 7.11 -1.47 8.56
N ILE A 76 8.30 -1.03 8.11
CA ILE A 76 8.97 -1.53 6.90
C ILE A 76 10.34 -2.06 7.24
N ARG A 77 10.54 -3.37 7.03
CA ARG A 77 11.72 -4.12 7.49
C ARG A 77 12.33 -4.95 6.38
N GLU A 78 13.50 -5.53 6.68
CA GLU A 78 14.15 -6.50 5.80
C GLU A 78 13.22 -7.67 5.47
N ASN A 79 13.26 -8.10 4.20
CA ASN A 79 12.49 -9.20 3.62
C ASN A 79 10.98 -8.95 3.47
N ASP A 80 10.50 -7.74 3.73
CA ASP A 80 9.10 -7.39 3.50
C ASP A 80 8.76 -7.33 2.01
N ILE A 81 7.51 -7.65 1.70
CA ILE A 81 6.86 -7.34 0.43
C ILE A 81 5.83 -6.26 0.70
N ILE A 82 6.08 -5.07 0.17
CA ILE A 82 5.27 -3.87 0.40
C ILE A 82 4.34 -3.66 -0.80
N LEU A 83 3.04 -3.56 -0.55
CA LEU A 83 2.03 -3.15 -1.51
C LEU A 83 1.56 -1.75 -1.15
N LEU A 84 2.09 -0.73 -1.82
CA LEU A 84 1.79 0.67 -1.53
C LEU A 84 0.65 1.18 -2.41
N CYS A 85 -0.46 1.57 -1.77
CA CYS A 85 -1.71 2.02 -2.40
C CYS A 85 -2.10 3.44 -1.94
N VAL A 86 -1.13 4.30 -1.69
CA VAL A 86 -1.38 5.69 -1.26
C VAL A 86 -1.61 6.61 -2.45
N ASP A 87 -2.33 7.70 -2.23
CA ASP A 87 -2.70 8.71 -3.23
C ASP A 87 -1.82 9.97 -3.19
N ASN A 88 -0.77 9.99 -2.35
CA ASN A 88 0.12 11.15 -2.22
C ASN A 88 1.60 10.78 -2.41
N HIS A 89 2.36 11.70 -3.00
CA HIS A 89 3.77 11.50 -3.31
C HIS A 89 4.67 11.59 -2.08
N LYS A 90 4.27 12.36 -1.05
CA LYS A 90 5.05 12.49 0.18
C LYS A 90 5.20 11.16 0.90
N THR A 91 4.11 10.40 1.08
CA THR A 91 4.18 9.05 1.65
C THR A 91 4.93 8.09 0.72
N ARG A 92 4.76 8.21 -0.63
CA ARG A 92 5.53 7.40 -1.60
C ARG A 92 7.03 7.61 -1.42
N LYS A 93 7.47 8.87 -1.23
CA LYS A 93 8.87 9.20 -0.99
C LYS A 93 9.39 8.57 0.31
N ILE A 94 8.69 8.75 1.42
CA ILE A 94 9.07 8.19 2.73
C ILE A 94 9.29 6.67 2.62
N VAL A 95 8.33 5.97 2.01
CA VAL A 95 8.43 4.51 1.82
C VAL A 95 9.56 4.15 0.87
N HIS A 96 9.72 4.89 -0.25
CA HIS A 96 10.79 4.67 -1.21
C HIS A 96 12.18 4.84 -0.59
N ASP A 97 12.39 5.93 0.16
CA ASP A 97 13.66 6.22 0.83
C ASP A 97 14.00 5.09 1.82
N ARG A 98 13.02 4.64 2.60
CA ARG A 98 13.19 3.49 3.50
C ARG A 98 13.55 2.21 2.74
N VAL A 99 12.89 1.92 1.63
CA VAL A 99 13.20 0.76 0.77
C VAL A 99 14.65 0.81 0.28
N CYS A 100 15.17 1.99 -0.07
CA CYS A 100 16.55 2.17 -0.52
C CYS A 100 17.60 1.89 0.56
N GLU A 101 17.26 1.95 1.84
CA GLU A 101 18.15 1.61 2.96
C GLU A 101 18.25 0.09 3.20
N LEU A 102 17.24 -0.68 2.79
CA LEU A 102 17.17 -2.12 3.03
C LEU A 102 17.98 -2.92 2.00
N ASN A 103 18.51 -4.07 2.43
CA ASN A 103 19.26 -4.96 1.54
C ASN A 103 18.33 -5.87 0.73
N ASN A 104 17.30 -6.41 1.38
CA ASN A 104 16.37 -7.36 0.78
C ASN A 104 14.93 -6.90 1.01
N VAL A 105 14.28 -6.44 -0.02
CA VAL A 105 12.91 -5.93 0.05
C VAL A 105 12.28 -5.96 -1.34
N THR A 106 10.97 -6.15 -1.39
CA THR A 106 10.18 -5.98 -2.60
C THR A 106 9.15 -4.89 -2.37
N PHE A 107 9.14 -3.89 -3.23
CA PHE A 107 8.25 -2.74 -3.17
C PHE A 107 7.41 -2.67 -4.44
N ILE A 108 6.10 -2.81 -4.31
CA ILE A 108 5.13 -2.73 -5.39
C ILE A 108 4.23 -1.54 -5.11
N SER A 109 4.29 -0.53 -5.95
CA SER A 109 3.50 0.70 -5.83
C SER A 109 2.46 0.78 -6.93
N GLY A 110 1.20 0.98 -6.56
CA GLY A 110 0.11 1.31 -7.47
C GLY A 110 -0.25 2.79 -7.37
N GLY A 111 -0.45 3.42 -8.51
CA GLY A 111 -0.96 4.78 -8.63
C GLY A 111 -2.02 4.84 -9.71
N ASN A 112 -3.06 5.62 -9.49
CA ASN A 112 -4.13 5.82 -10.46
C ASN A 112 -4.58 7.27 -10.49
N ASP A 113 -4.85 7.74 -11.68
CA ASP A 113 -5.56 8.96 -12.00
C ASP A 113 -7.01 8.66 -12.37
N ASP A 114 -7.70 9.61 -13.00
CA ASP A 114 -9.12 9.49 -13.33
C ASP A 114 -9.41 8.32 -14.29
N THR A 115 -8.58 8.15 -15.32
CA THR A 115 -8.80 7.21 -16.42
C THR A 115 -7.67 6.22 -16.65
N ASP A 116 -6.54 6.42 -16.02
CA ASP A 116 -5.35 5.57 -16.16
C ASP A 116 -4.63 5.34 -14.83
N GLY A 117 -3.48 4.67 -14.90
CA GLY A 117 -2.65 4.44 -13.73
C GLY A 117 -1.44 3.59 -14.05
N ASN A 118 -0.62 3.36 -13.04
CA ASN A 118 0.64 2.65 -13.18
C ASN A 118 0.87 1.66 -12.04
N VAL A 119 1.72 0.68 -12.30
CA VAL A 119 2.23 -0.25 -11.30
C VAL A 119 3.74 -0.32 -11.43
N PHE A 120 4.44 -0.05 -10.34
CA PHE A 120 5.90 -0.16 -10.25
C PHE A 120 6.29 -1.29 -9.33
N CYS A 121 7.35 -2.01 -9.70
CA CYS A 121 7.95 -3.03 -8.88
C CYS A 121 9.44 -2.74 -8.72
N HIS A 122 9.86 -2.34 -7.51
CA HIS A 122 11.25 -2.15 -7.14
C HIS A 122 11.70 -3.27 -6.22
N ILE A 123 12.68 -4.02 -6.67
CA ILE A 123 13.23 -5.17 -5.95
C ILE A 123 14.68 -4.89 -5.61
N ARG A 124 15.03 -5.09 -4.35
CA ARG A 124 16.41 -5.06 -3.87
C ARG A 124 16.79 -6.45 -3.35
N ARG A 125 18.02 -6.87 -3.66
CA ARG A 125 18.64 -8.07 -3.14
C ARG A 125 20.12 -7.79 -2.84
N ASP A 126 20.58 -8.18 -1.68
CA ASP A 126 21.97 -7.99 -1.22
C ASP A 126 22.43 -6.51 -1.37
N GLY A 127 21.56 -5.56 -1.05
CA GLY A 127 21.81 -4.12 -1.13
C GLY A 127 21.83 -3.54 -2.55
N LYS A 128 21.53 -4.32 -3.58
CA LYS A 128 21.54 -3.90 -4.99
C LYS A 128 20.12 -3.83 -5.55
N ASN A 129 19.91 -2.87 -6.43
CA ASN A 129 18.65 -2.78 -7.19
C ASN A 129 18.64 -3.86 -8.29
N VAL A 130 17.68 -4.79 -8.20
CA VAL A 130 17.41 -5.79 -9.27
C VAL A 130 16.53 -5.15 -10.35
N THR A 131 15.57 -4.31 -9.94
CA THR A 131 14.76 -3.50 -10.83
C THR A 131 14.97 -2.02 -10.56
N CYS A 132 14.55 -1.14 -11.46
CA CYS A 132 14.72 0.29 -11.30
C CYS A 132 13.87 0.85 -10.15
N PRO A 133 14.40 1.80 -9.35
CA PRO A 133 13.61 2.54 -8.39
C PRO A 133 12.56 3.42 -9.08
N ILE A 134 11.42 3.62 -8.43
CA ILE A 134 10.28 4.38 -8.93
C ILE A 134 10.65 5.83 -9.29
N THR A 135 11.56 6.44 -8.54
CA THR A 135 12.05 7.80 -8.73
C THR A 135 12.79 8.05 -10.02
N LYS A 136 13.13 6.99 -10.78
CA LYS A 136 13.67 7.14 -12.15
C LYS A 136 12.61 7.48 -13.19
N PHE A 137 11.36 7.24 -12.90
CA PHE A 137 10.23 7.42 -13.83
C PHE A 137 9.25 8.49 -13.35
N HIS A 138 9.35 8.90 -12.09
CA HIS A 138 8.46 9.83 -11.42
C HIS A 138 9.27 10.83 -10.62
N ASP A 139 9.67 11.92 -11.28
CA ASP A 139 10.46 13.00 -10.67
C ASP A 139 9.69 13.70 -9.54
N GLU A 140 8.37 13.73 -9.61
CA GLU A 140 7.47 14.28 -8.59
C GLU A 140 7.59 13.59 -7.23
N ILE A 141 8.10 12.35 -7.19
CA ILE A 141 8.35 11.63 -5.94
C ILE A 141 9.66 12.11 -5.29
N ASN A 142 10.63 12.62 -6.07
CA ASN A 142 11.89 13.13 -5.51
C ASN A 142 11.69 14.42 -4.71
N ASP A 143 10.79 15.29 -5.16
CA ASP A 143 10.47 16.56 -4.50
C ASP A 143 8.96 16.77 -4.43
N PRO A 144 8.26 16.04 -3.55
CA PRO A 144 6.82 16.07 -3.47
C PRO A 144 6.33 17.41 -2.93
N THR A 145 5.36 18.02 -3.62
CA THR A 145 4.74 19.28 -3.24
C THR A 145 3.41 19.10 -2.51
N ASP A 146 2.89 17.90 -2.48
CA ASP A 146 1.67 17.53 -1.76
C ASP A 146 1.90 17.43 -0.24
N LEU A 147 0.80 17.58 0.52
CA LEU A 147 0.83 17.47 1.95
C LEU A 147 0.73 16.01 2.40
N HIS A 148 1.44 15.69 3.48
CA HIS A 148 1.27 14.39 4.13
C HIS A 148 -0.15 14.31 4.75
N PRO A 149 -0.84 13.14 4.72
CA PRO A 149 -2.21 13.01 5.23
C PRO A 149 -2.37 13.46 6.69
N SER A 150 -1.36 13.29 7.54
CA SER A 150 -1.38 13.77 8.93
C SER A 150 -1.37 15.31 9.04
N GLU A 151 -0.95 16.03 8.01
CA GLU A 151 -0.92 17.49 7.97
C GLU A 151 -2.28 18.06 7.56
N LEU A 152 -3.08 17.31 6.80
CA LEU A 152 -4.40 17.70 6.34
C LEU A 152 -5.44 17.79 7.47
N ASN A 153 -5.24 17.03 8.54
CA ASN A 153 -6.18 16.94 9.67
C ASN A 153 -5.84 17.87 10.84
N GLN A 154 -4.89 18.80 10.70
CA GLN A 154 -4.56 19.75 11.75
C GLN A 154 -5.54 20.92 11.78
N PRO A 155 -6.01 21.36 12.99
CA PRO A 155 -6.84 22.55 13.13
C PRO A 155 -6.06 23.77 12.61
N GLY A 156 -6.59 24.43 11.57
CA GLY A 156 -5.98 25.61 10.94
C GLY A 156 -5.27 25.33 9.61
N SER A 157 -5.13 24.10 9.18
CA SER A 157 -4.77 23.83 7.81
C SER A 157 -5.96 24.24 6.92
N CYS A 158 -5.76 25.29 6.09
CA CYS A 158 -6.67 25.58 5.00
C CYS A 158 -6.52 24.45 3.98
N SER A 159 -7.04 23.26 4.32
CA SER A 159 -7.15 22.17 3.37
C SER A 159 -8.13 22.62 2.28
N ARG A 160 -7.60 23.12 1.16
CA ARG A 160 -8.28 22.91 -0.10
C ARG A 160 -8.38 21.39 -0.21
N GLN A 161 -9.50 20.82 0.23
CA GLN A 161 -9.94 19.54 -0.28
C GLN A 161 -9.95 19.74 -1.80
N ALA A 162 -8.93 19.23 -2.48
CA ALA A 162 -9.08 19.00 -3.90
C ALA A 162 -10.34 18.17 -3.99
N GLU A 163 -11.36 18.68 -4.69
CA GLU A 163 -12.54 17.91 -5.01
C GLU A 163 -12.00 16.63 -5.63
N SER A 164 -12.14 15.52 -4.91
CA SER A 164 -11.63 14.24 -5.40
C SER A 164 -12.42 13.95 -6.66
N THR A 165 -11.78 14.11 -7.80
CA THR A 165 -12.37 13.73 -9.08
C THR A 165 -12.81 12.27 -8.94
N PRO A 166 -14.04 11.91 -9.33
CA PRO A 166 -14.54 10.56 -9.12
C PRO A 166 -13.69 9.59 -9.93
N GLN A 167 -12.76 8.95 -9.25
CA GLN A 167 -11.96 7.89 -9.86
C GLN A 167 -12.89 6.79 -10.36
N ILE A 168 -12.69 6.39 -11.59
CA ILE A 168 -13.48 5.31 -12.17
C ILE A 168 -13.11 4.01 -11.44
N VAL A 169 -14.07 3.40 -10.76
CA VAL A 169 -13.90 2.14 -9.99
C VAL A 169 -13.16 1.06 -10.80
N ILE A 170 -13.32 1.06 -12.12
CA ILE A 170 -12.65 0.15 -13.06
C ILE A 170 -11.12 0.34 -13.01
N VAL A 171 -10.62 1.58 -12.96
CA VAL A 171 -9.18 1.88 -12.93
C VAL A 171 -8.56 1.36 -11.64
N ASN A 172 -9.21 1.60 -10.49
CA ASN A 172 -8.73 1.09 -9.21
C ASN A 172 -8.60 -0.45 -9.22
N ASN A 173 -9.59 -1.14 -9.78
CA ASN A 173 -9.57 -2.61 -9.90
C ASN A 173 -8.46 -3.08 -10.86
N LEU A 174 -8.24 -2.37 -11.96
CA LEU A 174 -7.19 -2.69 -12.92
C LEU A 174 -5.79 -2.56 -12.29
N ILE A 175 -5.53 -1.45 -11.60
CA ILE A 175 -4.25 -1.22 -10.91
C ILE A 175 -4.05 -2.24 -9.78
N ALA A 176 -5.06 -2.49 -8.95
CA ALA A 176 -4.99 -3.52 -7.91
C ALA A 176 -4.69 -4.92 -8.50
N SER A 177 -5.28 -5.26 -9.64
CA SER A 177 -5.00 -6.52 -10.35
C SER A 177 -3.57 -6.57 -10.87
N GLY A 178 -3.06 -5.46 -11.42
CA GLY A 178 -1.66 -5.33 -11.86
C GLY A 178 -0.66 -5.50 -10.71
N MET A 179 -0.94 -4.91 -9.56
CA MET A 179 -0.13 -5.10 -8.35
C MET A 179 -0.11 -6.55 -7.88
N LEU A 180 -1.25 -7.25 -7.94
CA LEU A 180 -1.34 -8.67 -7.59
C LEU A 180 -0.61 -9.56 -8.60
N CYS A 181 -0.63 -9.22 -9.89
CA CYS A 181 0.19 -9.91 -10.90
C CYS A 181 1.69 -9.72 -10.61
N ALA A 182 2.13 -8.52 -10.25
CA ALA A 182 3.51 -8.26 -9.86
C ALA A 182 3.88 -9.06 -8.61
N PHE A 183 3.03 -9.06 -7.59
CA PHE A 183 3.21 -9.85 -6.37
C PHE A 183 3.33 -11.35 -6.68
N TYR A 184 2.43 -11.91 -7.50
CA TYR A 184 2.47 -13.30 -7.90
C TYR A 184 3.80 -13.66 -8.59
N ASN A 185 4.22 -12.84 -9.56
CA ASN A 185 5.46 -13.08 -10.30
C ASN A 185 6.70 -13.07 -9.39
N VAL A 186 6.75 -12.15 -8.42
CA VAL A 186 7.87 -12.08 -7.46
C VAL A 186 7.89 -13.30 -6.54
N THR A 187 6.72 -13.76 -6.09
CA THR A 187 6.63 -14.87 -5.13
C THR A 187 6.73 -16.25 -5.77
N ASP A 188 6.38 -16.39 -7.05
CA ASP A 188 6.46 -17.65 -7.79
C ASP A 188 7.87 -17.94 -8.37
N ALA A 189 8.83 -17.06 -8.10
CA ALA A 189 10.25 -17.18 -8.47
C ALA A 189 10.54 -17.39 -9.97
N LYS A 190 9.56 -17.18 -10.87
CA LYS A 190 9.74 -17.36 -12.31
C LYS A 190 10.53 -16.24 -12.99
N ILE A 191 10.71 -15.10 -12.31
CA ILE A 191 11.35 -13.91 -12.90
C ILE A 191 12.82 -13.78 -12.47
N TYR A 192 13.27 -14.49 -11.42
CA TYR A 192 14.57 -14.27 -10.78
C TYR A 192 15.36 -15.57 -10.51
N ALA A 193 15.04 -16.65 -11.20
CA ALA A 193 15.83 -17.88 -11.24
C ALA A 193 16.93 -17.79 -12.31
#